data_14bd15af574ba476f375b6aeb17c0135
#
_entry.id   14bd15af574ba476f375b6aeb17c0135
#
_cell.length_a   1.000
_cell.length_b   1.000
_cell.length_c   1.000
_cell.angle_alpha   90.00
_cell.angle_beta   90.00
_cell.angle_gamma   90.00
#
_symmetry.space_group_name_H-M   'P 1'
#
loop_
_entity.id
_entity.type
_entity.pdbx_description
1 polymer ?
#
loop_
_entity_poly.entity_id
_entity_poly.type
_entity_poly.pdbx_seq_one_letter_code
_entity_poly.pdbx_strand_id
1 'polypeptide(L)'
;LGHVLDGEVSAAYAAVQGPGGLYLISGGVGRAALLNPPPRELERLFVALAPLEEQFDLIVVDHGAGLSYATLAHLAAANRLLLVTTHEVTSLSDAYALYKQACVVNPELRTGVVLNRAPDELTARAAWERFEGAAAKFLAKSPELIGWVPHDESVGHSVQARKPIVLRAPDSPAGLAIARVADWSVIDEPSTGLSFYEAAKRALR
;
A
#
# COMPACT_ATOMS: atom_id res chain seq x y z
N LEU A 1 -0.47 1.22 16.60
CA LEU A 1 0.88 0.61 16.50
C LEU A 1 1.79 1.02 17.66
N GLY A 2 1.76 2.28 18.15
CA GLY A 2 2.64 2.73 19.24
C GLY A 2 2.54 1.88 20.50
N HIS A 3 1.34 1.61 21.00
CA HIS A 3 1.13 0.77 22.19
C HIS A 3 1.57 -0.69 21.98
N VAL A 4 1.50 -1.20 20.73
CA VAL A 4 2.04 -2.53 20.39
C VAL A 4 3.55 -2.52 20.45
N LEU A 5 4.20 -1.48 19.90
CA LEU A 5 5.66 -1.31 19.93
C LEU A 5 6.18 -1.19 21.37
N ASP A 6 5.46 -0.46 22.23
CA ASP A 6 5.79 -0.29 23.65
C ASP A 6 5.51 -1.57 24.48
N GLY A 7 4.83 -2.57 23.89
CA GLY A 7 4.45 -3.82 24.58
C GLY A 7 3.27 -3.66 25.55
N GLU A 8 2.55 -2.55 25.48
CA GLU A 8 1.40 -2.27 26.36
C GLU A 8 0.17 -3.09 26.00
N VAL A 9 0.00 -3.41 24.71
CA VAL A 9 -1.11 -4.23 24.20
C VAL A 9 -0.61 -5.20 23.13
N SER A 10 -1.30 -6.32 22.94
CA SER A 10 -1.04 -7.22 21.81
C SER A 10 -1.53 -6.63 20.49
N ALA A 11 -0.96 -7.07 19.37
CA ALA A 11 -1.40 -6.65 18.04
C ALA A 11 -2.88 -7.01 17.79
N ALA A 12 -3.32 -8.18 18.24
CA ALA A 12 -4.71 -8.61 18.13
C ALA A 12 -5.68 -7.69 18.92
N TYR A 13 -5.27 -7.22 20.11
CA TYR A 13 -6.07 -6.26 20.88
C TYR A 13 -6.11 -4.86 20.23
N ALA A 14 -5.03 -4.47 19.56
CA ALA A 14 -4.95 -3.19 18.85
C ALA A 14 -5.73 -3.16 17.52
N ALA A 15 -6.15 -4.32 17.01
CA ALA A 15 -6.93 -4.46 15.80
C ALA A 15 -8.40 -4.11 16.08
N VAL A 16 -8.86 -3.00 15.53
CA VAL A 16 -10.24 -2.51 15.69
C VAL A 16 -11.07 -2.93 14.48
N GLN A 17 -12.21 -3.56 14.74
CA GLN A 17 -13.13 -3.97 13.69
C GLN A 17 -13.77 -2.77 12.99
N GLY A 18 -13.71 -2.76 11.68
CA GLY A 18 -14.37 -1.83 10.79
C GLY A 18 -15.51 -2.48 9.98
N PRO A 19 -16.04 -1.78 8.99
CA PRO A 19 -17.11 -2.31 8.16
C PRO A 19 -16.63 -3.45 7.25
N GLY A 20 -17.55 -4.36 6.89
CA GLY A 20 -17.29 -5.41 5.90
C GLY A 20 -16.27 -6.48 6.32
N GLY A 21 -16.04 -6.68 7.62
CA GLY A 21 -15.06 -7.64 8.11
C GLY A 21 -13.61 -7.12 8.13
N LEU A 22 -13.39 -5.85 7.78
CA LEU A 22 -12.09 -5.20 7.88
C LEU A 22 -11.68 -5.04 9.36
N TYR A 23 -10.40 -5.25 9.63
CA TYR A 23 -9.76 -4.85 10.89
C TYR A 23 -8.68 -3.83 10.61
N LEU A 24 -8.56 -2.83 11.45
CA LEU A 24 -7.61 -1.74 11.31
C LEU A 24 -6.71 -1.62 12.54
N ILE A 25 -5.40 -1.62 12.33
CA ILE A 25 -4.44 -1.20 13.33
C ILE A 25 -3.93 0.19 12.93
N SER A 26 -4.36 1.21 13.66
CA SER A 26 -3.95 2.59 13.38
C SER A 26 -2.46 2.80 13.69
N GLY A 27 -1.77 3.51 12.80
CA GLY A 27 -0.40 3.99 13.02
C GLY A 27 -0.27 4.96 14.20
N GLY A 28 -1.39 5.60 14.56
CA GLY A 28 -1.43 6.64 15.60
C GLY A 28 -1.06 8.03 15.05
N VAL A 29 -1.50 9.06 15.78
CA VAL A 29 -1.21 10.46 15.44
C VAL A 29 -0.18 11.01 16.44
N GLY A 30 0.86 11.69 15.91
CA GLY A 30 1.76 12.48 16.75
C GLY A 30 2.93 11.75 17.45
N ARG A 31 3.13 10.45 17.19
CA ARG A 31 4.31 9.73 17.69
C ARG A 31 5.46 9.80 16.69
N ALA A 32 6.40 10.69 16.93
CA ALA A 32 7.60 10.84 16.09
C ALA A 32 8.39 9.52 15.94
N ALA A 33 8.40 8.67 16.97
CA ALA A 33 9.05 7.36 16.96
C ALA A 33 8.50 6.40 15.90
N LEU A 34 7.23 6.57 15.45
CA LEU A 34 6.63 5.75 14.41
C LEU A 34 6.87 6.28 12.98
N LEU A 35 7.37 7.50 12.84
CA LEU A 35 7.64 8.08 11.52
C LEU A 35 8.82 7.40 10.82
N ASN A 36 9.87 7.09 11.57
CA ASN A 36 11.06 6.39 11.07
C ASN A 36 11.72 5.61 12.20
N PRO A 37 11.10 4.53 12.69
CA PRO A 37 11.65 3.75 13.78
C PRO A 37 12.97 3.10 13.36
N PRO A 38 13.95 3.00 14.27
CA PRO A 38 15.20 2.33 13.98
C PRO A 38 14.98 0.82 13.75
N PRO A 39 15.88 0.14 13.01
CA PRO A 39 15.71 -1.26 12.64
C PRO A 39 15.35 -2.20 13.81
N ARG A 40 15.91 -1.98 14.99
CA ARG A 40 15.61 -2.80 16.18
C ARG A 40 14.17 -2.66 16.66
N GLU A 41 13.61 -1.47 16.58
CA GLU A 41 12.20 -1.22 16.95
C GLU A 41 11.27 -1.80 15.90
N LEU A 42 11.61 -1.69 14.61
CA LEU A 42 10.89 -2.35 13.53
C LEU A 42 10.90 -3.88 13.69
N GLU A 43 12.04 -4.47 14.03
CA GLU A 43 12.12 -5.91 14.27
C GLU A 43 11.19 -6.35 15.41
N ARG A 44 11.15 -5.60 16.52
CA ARG A 44 10.20 -5.85 17.62
C ARG A 44 8.75 -5.73 17.17
N LEU A 45 8.44 -4.70 16.38
CA LEU A 45 7.09 -4.51 15.84
C LEU A 45 6.69 -5.66 14.93
N PHE A 46 7.56 -6.10 14.04
CA PHE A 46 7.28 -7.23 13.14
C PHE A 46 7.05 -8.53 13.90
N VAL A 47 7.83 -8.79 14.94
CA VAL A 47 7.59 -9.94 15.83
C VAL A 47 6.22 -9.86 16.50
N ALA A 48 5.81 -8.68 16.95
CA ALA A 48 4.51 -8.47 17.58
C ALA A 48 3.33 -8.59 16.60
N LEU A 49 3.53 -8.27 15.32
CA LEU A 49 2.50 -8.34 14.28
C LEU A 49 2.40 -9.73 13.61
N ALA A 50 3.47 -10.53 13.64
CA ALA A 50 3.53 -11.83 12.96
C ALA A 50 2.36 -12.78 13.29
N PRO A 51 1.84 -12.87 14.54
CA PRO A 51 0.70 -13.73 14.85
C PRO A 51 -0.61 -13.36 14.13
N LEU A 52 -0.70 -12.16 13.53
CA LEU A 52 -1.86 -11.76 12.75
C LEU A 52 -1.93 -12.46 11.38
N GLU A 53 -0.81 -12.94 10.87
CA GLU A 53 -0.77 -13.64 9.58
C GLU A 53 -1.60 -14.94 9.57
N GLU A 54 -1.76 -15.56 10.73
CA GLU A 54 -2.59 -16.75 10.89
C GLU A 54 -4.09 -16.43 11.05
N GLN A 55 -4.45 -15.16 11.26
CA GLN A 55 -5.80 -14.72 11.58
C GLN A 55 -6.50 -14.02 10.41
N PHE A 56 -5.76 -13.58 9.41
CA PHE A 56 -6.29 -12.79 8.29
C PHE A 56 -5.85 -13.36 6.94
N ASP A 57 -6.78 -13.40 5.99
CA ASP A 57 -6.54 -13.86 4.62
C ASP A 57 -5.70 -12.85 3.82
N LEU A 58 -5.82 -11.57 4.16
CA LEU A 58 -5.12 -10.45 3.49
C LEU A 58 -4.66 -9.42 4.50
N ILE A 59 -3.40 -9.03 4.41
CA ILE A 59 -2.82 -7.92 5.16
C ILE A 59 -2.43 -6.82 4.18
N VAL A 60 -3.01 -5.64 4.37
CA VAL A 60 -2.69 -4.44 3.60
C VAL A 60 -1.89 -3.49 4.49
N VAL A 61 -0.67 -3.17 4.06
CA VAL A 61 0.20 -2.21 4.76
C VAL A 61 0.17 -0.88 4.02
N ASP A 62 -0.48 0.12 4.61
CA ASP A 62 -0.55 1.47 4.06
C ASP A 62 0.71 2.26 4.42
N HIS A 63 1.43 2.70 3.41
CA HIS A 63 2.63 3.51 3.55
C HIS A 63 2.40 4.92 3.04
N GLY A 64 2.87 5.91 3.83
CA GLY A 64 3.03 7.27 3.34
C GLY A 64 4.08 7.38 2.24
N ALA A 65 4.13 8.53 1.57
CA ALA A 65 5.15 8.82 0.58
C ALA A 65 6.56 8.77 1.19
N GLY A 66 7.53 8.25 0.43
CA GLY A 66 8.94 8.21 0.81
C GLY A 66 9.50 6.82 1.05
N LEU A 67 10.83 6.79 1.22
CA LEU A 67 11.63 5.57 1.37
C LEU A 67 12.19 5.50 2.80
N SER A 68 11.42 4.89 3.69
CA SER A 68 11.88 4.57 5.05
C SER A 68 12.42 3.14 5.14
N TYR A 69 13.12 2.83 6.22
CA TYR A 69 13.51 1.43 6.50
C TYR A 69 12.30 0.49 6.54
N ALA A 70 11.19 0.94 7.12
CA ALA A 70 9.95 0.17 7.16
C ALA A 70 9.41 -0.09 5.75
N THR A 71 9.38 0.94 4.90
CA THR A 71 8.93 0.80 3.51
C THR A 71 9.78 -0.23 2.76
N LEU A 72 11.10 -0.13 2.85
CA LEU A 72 12.00 -1.06 2.17
C LEU A 72 11.86 -2.50 2.68
N ALA A 73 11.74 -2.69 3.99
CA ALA A 73 11.54 -4.00 4.59
C ALA A 73 10.22 -4.64 4.15
N HIS A 74 9.14 -3.86 4.10
CA HIS A 74 7.85 -4.35 3.61
C HIS A 74 7.87 -4.65 2.11
N LEU A 75 8.53 -3.83 1.28
CA LEU A 75 8.70 -4.11 -0.16
C LEU A 75 9.47 -5.42 -0.40
N ALA A 76 10.51 -5.68 0.39
CA ALA A 76 11.28 -6.91 0.29
C ALA A 76 10.47 -8.17 0.63
N ALA A 77 9.43 -8.03 1.44
CA ALA A 77 8.60 -9.12 1.93
C ALA A 77 7.24 -9.26 1.24
N ALA A 78 6.77 -8.20 0.57
CA ALA A 78 5.42 -8.15 0.01
C ALA A 78 5.25 -9.12 -1.16
N ASN A 79 4.05 -9.69 -1.29
CA ASN A 79 3.65 -10.47 -2.45
C ASN A 79 3.25 -9.55 -3.60
N ARG A 80 2.63 -8.40 -3.30
CA ARG A 80 2.18 -7.41 -4.28
C ARG A 80 2.42 -5.99 -3.77
N LEU A 81 2.71 -5.10 -4.70
CA LEU A 81 2.77 -3.66 -4.48
C LEU A 81 1.66 -2.99 -5.29
N LEU A 82 0.73 -2.33 -4.60
CA LEU A 82 -0.21 -1.41 -5.25
C LEU A 82 0.36 0.01 -5.13
N LEU A 83 0.86 0.54 -6.23
CA LEU A 83 1.48 1.86 -6.31
C LEU A 83 0.42 2.87 -6.76
N VAL A 84 0.02 3.75 -5.86
CA VAL A 84 -0.97 4.81 -6.13
C VAL A 84 -0.24 6.12 -6.40
N THR A 85 -0.48 6.72 -7.56
CA THR A 85 0.09 8.00 -7.96
C THR A 85 -0.96 8.88 -8.63
N THR A 86 -0.63 10.13 -8.92
CA THR A 86 -1.49 11.04 -9.70
C THR A 86 -0.87 11.31 -11.07
N HIS A 87 -1.57 12.06 -11.92
CA HIS A 87 -1.06 12.46 -13.23
C HIS A 87 0.01 13.57 -13.17
N GLU A 88 0.25 14.15 -11.99
CA GLU A 88 1.22 15.22 -11.77
C GLU A 88 2.66 14.70 -11.88
N VAL A 89 3.53 15.48 -12.51
CA VAL A 89 4.93 15.09 -12.77
C VAL A 89 5.70 14.75 -11.50
N THR A 90 5.50 15.51 -10.43
CA THR A 90 6.14 15.28 -9.14
C THR A 90 5.71 13.95 -8.53
N SER A 91 4.40 13.67 -8.53
CA SER A 91 3.84 12.41 -8.03
C SER A 91 4.33 11.20 -8.84
N LEU A 92 4.40 11.33 -10.18
CA LEU A 92 4.96 10.29 -11.04
C LEU A 92 6.46 10.04 -10.76
N SER A 93 7.22 11.10 -10.48
CA SER A 93 8.64 10.98 -10.12
C SER A 93 8.86 10.26 -8.79
N ASP A 94 8.04 10.58 -7.78
CA ASP A 94 8.09 9.93 -6.48
C ASP A 94 7.69 8.45 -6.58
N ALA A 95 6.63 8.17 -7.33
CA ALA A 95 6.18 6.80 -7.60
C ALA A 95 7.26 6.00 -8.36
N TYR A 96 7.92 6.61 -9.34
CA TYR A 96 9.03 5.98 -10.06
C TYR A 96 10.22 5.66 -9.14
N ALA A 97 10.58 6.59 -8.24
CA ALA A 97 11.64 6.36 -7.27
C ALA A 97 11.33 5.17 -6.35
N LEU A 98 10.09 5.07 -5.87
CA LEU A 98 9.64 3.93 -5.07
C LEU A 98 9.66 2.62 -5.88
N TYR A 99 9.13 2.63 -7.10
CA TYR A 99 9.13 1.46 -7.97
C TYR A 99 10.55 0.97 -8.29
N LYS A 100 11.48 1.89 -8.55
CA LYS A 100 12.90 1.56 -8.75
C LYS A 100 13.48 0.83 -7.54
N GLN A 101 13.20 1.30 -6.32
CA GLN A 101 13.67 0.63 -5.11
C GLN A 101 12.98 -0.73 -4.91
N ALA A 102 11.70 -0.84 -5.21
CA ALA A 102 10.98 -2.12 -5.18
C ALA A 102 11.65 -3.16 -6.10
N CYS A 103 12.00 -2.77 -7.32
CA CYS A 103 12.73 -3.65 -8.26
C CYS A 103 14.11 -4.10 -7.74
N VAL A 104 14.77 -3.27 -6.92
CA VAL A 104 16.08 -3.60 -6.34
C VAL A 104 15.94 -4.58 -5.17
N VAL A 105 15.02 -4.31 -4.23
CA VAL A 105 14.90 -5.10 -3.01
C VAL A 105 14.11 -6.40 -3.20
N ASN A 106 13.19 -6.42 -4.17
CA ASN A 106 12.39 -7.59 -4.53
C ASN A 106 12.13 -7.62 -6.03
N PRO A 107 13.05 -8.21 -6.83
CA PRO A 107 12.91 -8.26 -8.29
C PRO A 107 11.66 -8.99 -8.77
N GLU A 108 11.11 -9.90 -7.97
CA GLU A 108 9.93 -10.69 -8.32
C GLU A 108 8.61 -10.04 -7.85
N LEU A 109 8.69 -8.88 -7.18
CA LEU A 109 7.51 -8.19 -6.66
C LEU A 109 6.57 -7.79 -7.80
N ARG A 110 5.38 -8.35 -7.79
CA ARG A 110 4.32 -7.97 -8.73
C ARG A 110 3.79 -6.59 -8.36
N THR A 111 3.93 -5.64 -9.28
CA THR A 111 3.58 -4.24 -9.04
C THR A 111 2.46 -3.81 -9.96
N GLY A 112 1.36 -3.34 -9.37
CA GLY A 112 0.25 -2.68 -10.06
C GLY A 112 0.26 -1.18 -9.79
N VAL A 113 -0.04 -0.37 -10.82
CA VAL A 113 -0.11 1.09 -10.72
C VAL A 113 -1.54 1.55 -10.91
N VAL A 114 -1.97 2.47 -10.04
CA VAL A 114 -3.25 3.16 -10.12
C VAL A 114 -3.02 4.65 -10.25
N LEU A 115 -3.59 5.25 -11.32
CA LEU A 115 -3.61 6.70 -11.52
C LEU A 115 -4.82 7.28 -10.78
N ASN A 116 -4.59 7.93 -9.65
CA ASN A 116 -5.64 8.48 -8.82
C ASN A 116 -5.94 9.95 -9.19
N ARG A 117 -7.19 10.36 -9.05
CA ARG A 117 -7.64 11.75 -9.27
C ARG A 117 -7.35 12.29 -10.67
N ALA A 118 -7.34 11.44 -11.69
CA ALA A 118 -7.20 11.90 -13.04
C ALA A 118 -8.51 12.61 -13.50
N PRO A 119 -8.40 13.76 -14.19
CA PRO A 119 -9.60 14.48 -14.65
C PRO A 119 -10.36 13.70 -15.72
N ASP A 120 -9.64 12.98 -16.57
CA ASP A 120 -10.16 12.19 -17.68
C ASP A 120 -9.21 11.03 -18.05
N GLU A 121 -9.69 10.15 -18.93
CA GLU A 121 -8.94 8.98 -19.39
C GLU A 121 -7.70 9.36 -20.21
N LEU A 122 -7.77 10.43 -21.01
CA LEU A 122 -6.64 10.86 -21.83
C LEU A 122 -5.47 11.31 -20.96
N THR A 123 -5.76 12.09 -19.92
CA THR A 123 -4.76 12.52 -18.94
C THR A 123 -4.17 11.33 -18.18
N ALA A 124 -5.02 10.38 -17.76
CA ALA A 124 -4.56 9.16 -17.11
C ALA A 124 -3.63 8.34 -18.03
N ARG A 125 -4.03 8.15 -19.28
CA ARG A 125 -3.23 7.43 -20.28
C ARG A 125 -1.88 8.10 -20.52
N ALA A 126 -1.86 9.41 -20.73
CA ALA A 126 -0.60 10.15 -20.94
C ALA A 126 0.34 10.08 -19.73
N ALA A 127 -0.21 10.09 -18.51
CA ALA A 127 0.56 9.90 -17.28
C ALA A 127 1.15 8.48 -17.19
N TRP A 128 0.35 7.47 -17.53
CA TRP A 128 0.81 6.09 -17.60
C TRP A 128 1.95 5.90 -18.61
N GLU A 129 1.79 6.38 -19.84
CA GLU A 129 2.81 6.25 -20.89
C GLU A 129 4.16 6.87 -20.48
N ARG A 130 4.13 7.99 -19.74
CA ARG A 130 5.35 8.60 -19.18
C ARG A 130 5.99 7.70 -18.12
N PHE A 131 5.19 7.15 -17.21
CA PHE A 131 5.69 6.29 -16.14
C PHE A 131 6.25 4.98 -16.72
N GLU A 132 5.48 4.29 -17.55
CA GLU A 132 5.87 3.04 -18.19
C GLU A 132 7.12 3.22 -19.08
N GLY A 133 7.16 4.28 -19.89
CA GLY A 133 8.30 4.59 -20.74
C GLY A 133 9.58 4.81 -19.94
N ALA A 134 9.52 5.47 -18.79
CA ALA A 134 10.66 5.60 -17.90
C ALA A 134 11.05 4.26 -17.27
N ALA A 135 10.08 3.46 -16.80
CA ALA A 135 10.33 2.15 -16.22
C ALA A 135 10.97 1.19 -17.24
N ALA A 136 10.41 1.07 -18.42
CA ALA A 136 10.94 0.22 -19.48
C ALA A 136 12.35 0.63 -19.90
N LYS A 137 12.60 1.94 -20.06
CA LYS A 137 13.89 2.47 -20.51
C LYS A 137 15.01 2.26 -19.49
N PHE A 138 14.74 2.47 -18.19
CA PHE A 138 15.80 2.53 -17.18
C PHE A 138 15.85 1.32 -16.25
N LEU A 139 14.77 0.55 -16.15
CA LEU A 139 14.70 -0.62 -15.25
C LEU A 139 14.57 -1.94 -16.02
N ALA A 140 14.37 -1.89 -17.35
CA ALA A 140 14.08 -3.04 -18.21
C ALA A 140 12.91 -3.91 -17.67
N LYS A 141 12.00 -3.29 -16.89
CA LYS A 141 10.86 -3.91 -16.25
C LYS A 141 9.72 -2.91 -16.21
N SER A 142 8.53 -3.33 -16.60
CA SER A 142 7.33 -2.50 -16.54
C SER A 142 6.35 -3.07 -15.51
N PRO A 143 5.74 -2.22 -14.67
CA PRO A 143 4.63 -2.64 -13.81
C PRO A 143 3.36 -2.78 -14.63
N GLU A 144 2.30 -3.29 -14.01
CA GLU A 144 0.98 -3.45 -14.61
C GLU A 144 0.12 -2.20 -14.36
N LEU A 145 -0.54 -1.64 -15.39
CA LEU A 145 -1.57 -0.62 -15.17
C LEU A 145 -2.86 -1.32 -14.72
N ILE A 146 -3.25 -1.08 -13.47
CA ILE A 146 -4.49 -1.65 -12.93
C ILE A 146 -5.70 -0.81 -13.36
N GLY A 147 -5.52 0.50 -13.45
CA GLY A 147 -6.56 1.41 -13.88
C GLY A 147 -6.34 2.83 -13.37
N TRP A 148 -7.39 3.61 -13.49
CA TRP A 148 -7.40 4.97 -12.99
C TRP A 148 -8.69 5.27 -12.24
N VAL A 149 -8.57 6.12 -11.21
CA VAL A 149 -9.69 6.62 -10.41
C VAL A 149 -9.93 8.07 -10.80
N PRO A 150 -11.12 8.41 -11.31
CA PRO A 150 -11.42 9.77 -11.70
C PRO A 150 -11.46 10.72 -10.50
N HIS A 151 -11.26 12.01 -10.77
CA HIS A 151 -11.61 13.04 -9.82
C HIS A 151 -13.13 13.03 -9.62
N ASP A 152 -13.60 12.84 -8.38
CA ASP A 152 -15.00 12.67 -8.05
C ASP A 152 -15.29 13.35 -6.71
N GLU A 153 -16.20 14.31 -6.70
CA GLU A 153 -16.60 15.06 -5.49
C GLU A 153 -17.21 14.14 -4.41
N SER A 154 -17.80 13.01 -4.82
CA SER A 154 -18.36 12.03 -3.91
C SER A 154 -17.31 11.47 -2.94
N VAL A 155 -16.02 11.46 -3.33
CA VAL A 155 -14.91 11.06 -2.46
C VAL A 155 -14.78 12.06 -1.30
N GLY A 156 -14.76 13.37 -1.60
CA GLY A 156 -14.70 14.42 -0.58
C GLY A 156 -15.86 14.34 0.41
N HIS A 157 -17.08 14.17 -0.10
CA HIS A 157 -18.27 13.98 0.72
C HIS A 157 -18.20 12.70 1.59
N SER A 158 -17.61 11.64 1.07
CA SER A 158 -17.44 10.38 1.80
C SER A 158 -16.44 10.53 2.96
N VAL A 159 -15.33 11.24 2.72
CA VAL A 159 -14.34 11.57 3.76
C VAL A 159 -14.97 12.42 4.87
N GLN A 160 -15.71 13.47 4.52
CA GLN A 160 -16.42 14.32 5.50
C GLN A 160 -17.44 13.53 6.33
N ALA A 161 -18.13 12.58 5.71
CA ALA A 161 -19.07 11.69 6.37
C ALA A 161 -18.41 10.54 7.16
N ARG A 162 -17.06 10.43 7.11
CA ARG A 162 -16.30 9.32 7.71
C ARG A 162 -16.81 7.94 7.29
N LYS A 163 -17.24 7.82 6.03
CA LYS A 163 -17.76 6.58 5.46
C LYS A 163 -17.04 6.29 4.15
N PRO A 164 -16.44 5.09 3.97
CA PRO A 164 -15.77 4.72 2.73
C PRO A 164 -16.68 4.93 1.50
N ILE A 165 -16.13 5.43 0.41
CA ILE A 165 -16.91 5.71 -0.81
C ILE A 165 -17.58 4.46 -1.36
N VAL A 166 -16.94 3.31 -1.30
CA VAL A 166 -17.49 2.02 -1.74
C VAL A 166 -18.73 1.59 -0.96
N LEU A 167 -18.95 2.15 0.25
CA LEU A 167 -20.15 1.92 1.07
C LEU A 167 -21.15 3.07 0.99
N ARG A 168 -20.71 4.28 0.60
CA ARG A 168 -21.56 5.46 0.57
C ARG A 168 -22.12 5.75 -0.82
N ALA A 169 -21.28 5.62 -1.82
CA ALA A 169 -21.59 5.89 -3.22
C ALA A 169 -20.91 4.83 -4.12
N PRO A 170 -21.29 3.53 -4.00
CA PRO A 170 -20.64 2.44 -4.73
C PRO A 170 -20.74 2.62 -6.25
N ASP A 171 -21.83 3.21 -6.75
CA ASP A 171 -22.10 3.42 -8.17
C ASP A 171 -21.48 4.70 -8.72
N SER A 172 -20.79 5.49 -7.89
CA SER A 172 -20.09 6.69 -8.37
C SER A 172 -18.87 6.28 -9.24
N PRO A 173 -18.41 7.16 -10.15
CA PRO A 173 -17.26 6.86 -10.99
C PRO A 173 -16.02 6.40 -10.20
N ALA A 174 -15.71 7.05 -9.08
CA ALA A 174 -14.61 6.67 -8.23
C ALA A 174 -14.89 5.36 -7.46
N GLY A 175 -16.12 5.15 -6.98
CA GLY A 175 -16.53 3.92 -6.29
C GLY A 175 -16.35 2.68 -7.17
N LEU A 176 -16.83 2.74 -8.41
CA LEU A 176 -16.68 1.67 -9.41
C LEU A 176 -15.21 1.43 -9.80
N ALA A 177 -14.42 2.50 -9.91
CA ALA A 177 -13.00 2.37 -10.23
C ALA A 177 -12.22 1.70 -9.09
N ILE A 178 -12.48 2.08 -7.84
CA ILE A 178 -11.84 1.48 -6.65
C ILE A 178 -12.24 0.01 -6.49
N ALA A 179 -13.49 -0.35 -6.77
CA ALA A 179 -13.92 -1.76 -6.74
C ALA A 179 -13.11 -2.61 -7.72
N ARG A 180 -12.89 -2.14 -8.95
CA ARG A 180 -12.03 -2.83 -9.94
C ARG A 180 -10.57 -2.97 -9.49
N VAL A 181 -10.04 -1.96 -8.80
CA VAL A 181 -8.69 -2.05 -8.21
C VAL A 181 -8.62 -3.13 -7.14
N ALA A 182 -9.68 -3.30 -6.35
CA ALA A 182 -9.74 -4.33 -5.32
C ALA A 182 -9.64 -5.75 -5.90
N ASP A 183 -10.24 -6.02 -7.06
CA ASP A 183 -10.17 -7.33 -7.73
C ASP A 183 -8.72 -7.74 -8.03
N TRP A 184 -7.86 -6.79 -8.39
CA TRP A 184 -6.44 -7.08 -8.62
C TRP A 184 -5.69 -7.43 -7.34
N SER A 185 -6.12 -6.89 -6.20
CA SER A 185 -5.45 -7.07 -4.90
C SER A 185 -5.68 -8.46 -4.31
N VAL A 186 -6.72 -9.18 -4.73
CA VAL A 186 -7.00 -10.55 -4.27
C VAL A 186 -5.91 -11.48 -4.75
N ILE A 187 -5.33 -12.25 -3.83
CA ILE A 187 -4.24 -13.19 -4.09
C ILE A 187 -4.83 -14.60 -4.03
N ASP A 188 -4.86 -15.28 -5.17
CA ASP A 188 -5.29 -16.68 -5.25
C ASP A 188 -4.16 -17.69 -4.99
N GLU A 189 -2.91 -17.23 -4.84
CA GLU A 189 -1.76 -18.10 -4.66
C GLU A 189 -1.34 -18.16 -3.19
N PRO A 190 -1.24 -19.35 -2.59
CA PRO A 190 -0.68 -19.51 -1.26
C PRO A 190 0.79 -19.08 -1.27
N SER A 191 1.22 -18.31 -0.27
CA SER A 191 2.61 -17.95 -0.12
C SER A 191 3.44 -19.22 0.17
N THR A 192 4.40 -19.54 -0.68
CA THR A 192 5.25 -20.74 -0.55
C THR A 192 6.58 -20.46 0.15
N GLY A 193 6.67 -19.39 0.94
CA GLY A 193 7.92 -18.95 1.56
C GLY A 193 7.82 -18.65 3.05
N LEU A 194 8.73 -17.80 3.50
CA LEU A 194 8.65 -17.20 4.84
C LEU A 194 7.35 -16.38 4.97
N SER A 195 6.84 -16.31 6.20
CA SER A 195 5.78 -15.38 6.51
C SER A 195 6.23 -13.93 6.21
N PHE A 196 5.27 -13.06 5.92
CA PHE A 196 5.55 -11.67 5.52
C PHE A 196 6.44 -10.95 6.54
N TYR A 197 6.10 -11.01 7.84
CA TYR A 197 6.88 -10.30 8.86
C TYR A 197 8.25 -10.95 9.14
N GLU A 198 8.40 -12.27 8.96
CA GLU A 198 9.71 -12.92 9.03
C GLU A 198 10.61 -12.49 7.85
N ALA A 199 10.06 -12.39 6.65
CA ALA A 199 10.77 -11.87 5.49
C ALA A 199 11.15 -10.39 5.68
N ALA A 200 10.23 -9.54 6.14
CA ALA A 200 10.47 -8.14 6.43
C ALA A 200 11.56 -7.95 7.51
N LYS A 201 11.54 -8.76 8.56
CA LYS A 201 12.57 -8.76 9.60
C LYS A 201 13.97 -9.12 9.05
N ARG A 202 14.05 -10.08 8.13
CA ARG A 202 15.33 -10.43 7.47
C ARG A 202 15.88 -9.29 6.63
N ALA A 203 15.03 -8.53 5.97
CA ALA A 203 15.43 -7.39 5.14
C ALA A 203 15.99 -6.19 5.94
N LEU A 204 15.85 -6.18 7.27
CA LEU A 204 16.44 -5.17 8.16
C LEU A 204 17.91 -5.47 8.55
N ARG A 205 18.42 -6.66 8.22
CA ARG A 205 19.79 -7.13 8.53
C ARG A 205 20.74 -6.90 7.36
#